data_9aa535e19fb03cc467cdbf6cce7596ab
#
_entry.id   9aa535e19fb03cc467cdbf6cce7596ab
#
_cell.length_a   1.000
_cell.length_b   1.000
_cell.length_c   1.000
_cell.angle_alpha   90.00
_cell.angle_beta   90.00
_cell.angle_gamma   90.00
#
_symmetry.space_group_name_H-M   'P 1'
#
loop_
_entity.id
_entity.type
_entity.pdbx_description
1 polymer ?
#
loop_
_entity_poly.entity_id
_entity_poly.type
_entity_poly.pdbx_seq_one_letter_code
_entity_poly.pdbx_strand_id
1 'polypeptide(L)'
;MKKFVFLLSIIFTCCFMLPDYVKAAPKTSQPVLQKAVIDVVEDVNKVAKVKEHIVVTNTDLIKNRKFEFTLSRINDLDVENLVIKINGETLKPDINKGKALVKLSVPFKNDVKEANIEAEYTVALKKDCFEVPMLVPIYASMGAESIVTLNITVPEGMYIYSNSFPVVPHMEEGNHETIPMANIPSHIKFEFGAEKEGFFNEFSVISYVVFFALVAVIAKWIYTEINSGKN
;
A
#
# COMPACT_ATOMS: atom_id res chain seq x y z
N MET A 1 6.96 13.02 -43.72
CA MET A 1 6.69 11.60 -43.41
C MET A 1 7.93 10.81 -42.96
N LYS A 2 9.05 10.80 -43.69
CA LYS A 2 10.27 10.03 -43.32
C LYS A 2 10.83 10.35 -41.90
N LYS A 3 10.85 11.65 -41.51
CA LYS A 3 11.35 12.08 -40.21
C LYS A 3 10.45 11.64 -39.04
N PHE A 4 9.14 11.53 -39.24
CA PHE A 4 8.17 11.11 -38.24
C PHE A 4 8.26 9.59 -37.95
N VAL A 5 8.43 8.79 -39.01
CA VAL A 5 8.65 7.34 -38.89
C VAL A 5 9.95 7.05 -38.14
N PHE A 6 10.99 7.86 -38.36
CA PHE A 6 12.26 7.72 -37.65
C PHE A 6 12.17 8.05 -36.18
N LEU A 7 11.43 9.11 -35.79
CA LEU A 7 11.21 9.47 -34.41
C LEU A 7 10.39 8.41 -33.66
N LEU A 8 9.34 7.88 -34.28
CA LEU A 8 8.52 6.80 -33.71
C LEU A 8 9.34 5.52 -33.53
N SER A 9 10.23 5.21 -34.44
CA SER A 9 11.15 4.07 -34.35
C SER A 9 12.13 4.20 -33.19
N ILE A 10 12.67 5.39 -32.94
CA ILE A 10 13.58 5.65 -31.82
C ILE A 10 12.83 5.47 -30.47
N ILE A 11 11.62 6.01 -30.35
CA ILE A 11 10.79 5.85 -29.11
C ILE A 11 10.48 4.37 -28.87
N PHE A 12 10.12 3.64 -29.95
CA PHE A 12 9.82 2.22 -29.83
C PHE A 12 11.04 1.38 -29.42
N THR A 13 12.22 1.71 -29.98
CA THR A 13 13.49 1.02 -29.67
C THR A 13 13.94 1.32 -28.24
N CYS A 14 13.77 2.56 -27.73
CA CYS A 14 14.06 2.90 -26.34
C CYS A 14 13.18 2.17 -25.33
N CYS A 15 11.92 1.88 -25.68
CA CYS A 15 11.03 1.10 -24.80
C CYS A 15 11.44 -0.37 -24.66
N PHE A 16 12.16 -0.93 -25.66
CA PHE A 16 12.61 -2.34 -25.60
C PHE A 16 14.04 -2.52 -25.06
N MET A 17 14.79 -1.44 -24.87
CA MET A 17 16.13 -1.46 -24.30
C MET A 17 16.13 -1.21 -22.78
N LEU A 18 15.06 -1.59 -22.07
CA LEU A 18 15.12 -1.64 -20.62
C LEU A 18 16.07 -2.79 -20.24
N PRO A 19 17.19 -2.51 -19.58
CA PRO A 19 18.08 -3.58 -19.15
C PRO A 19 17.32 -4.49 -18.23
N ASP A 20 17.37 -5.80 -18.48
CA ASP A 20 17.01 -6.80 -17.49
C ASP A 20 17.82 -6.50 -16.22
N TYR A 21 17.16 -5.89 -15.24
CA TYR A 21 17.77 -5.74 -13.93
C TYR A 21 18.01 -7.15 -13.39
N VAL A 22 19.26 -7.59 -13.54
CA VAL A 22 19.72 -8.81 -12.87
C VAL A 22 19.45 -8.63 -11.39
N LYS A 23 18.46 -9.33 -10.90
CA LYS A 23 18.13 -9.43 -9.48
C LYS A 23 19.32 -10.11 -8.78
N ALA A 24 20.32 -9.35 -8.42
CA ALA A 24 21.27 -9.81 -7.43
C ALA A 24 20.49 -9.90 -6.13
N ALA A 25 20.18 -11.12 -5.69
CA ALA A 25 19.61 -11.34 -4.37
C ALA A 25 20.56 -10.72 -3.35
N PRO A 26 20.17 -9.69 -2.60
CA PRO A 26 21.05 -9.07 -1.63
C PRO A 26 21.43 -10.12 -0.60
N LYS A 27 22.71 -10.34 -0.34
CA LYS A 27 23.18 -11.03 0.86
C LYS A 27 22.80 -10.14 2.03
N THR A 28 21.61 -10.35 2.58
CA THR A 28 21.12 -9.54 3.68
C THR A 28 21.85 -9.92 4.96
N SER A 29 22.70 -9.02 5.40
CA SER A 29 23.32 -9.05 6.73
C SER A 29 22.46 -8.33 7.78
N GLN A 30 21.16 -8.26 7.57
CA GLN A 30 20.20 -7.54 8.42
C GLN A 30 18.87 -8.30 8.49
N PRO A 31 18.04 -8.06 9.52
CA PRO A 31 16.70 -8.58 9.59
C PRO A 31 15.86 -8.08 8.42
N VAL A 32 14.96 -8.93 7.91
CA VAL A 32 14.18 -8.67 6.69
C VAL A 32 12.72 -9.02 6.91
N LEU A 33 11.83 -8.14 6.47
CA LEU A 33 10.42 -8.44 6.31
C LEU A 33 10.25 -9.43 5.14
N GLN A 34 9.86 -10.66 5.45
CA GLN A 34 9.70 -11.71 4.44
C GLN A 34 8.28 -11.75 3.89
N LYS A 35 7.29 -11.60 4.76
CA LYS A 35 5.87 -11.67 4.40
C LYS A 35 5.04 -10.89 5.41
N ALA A 36 3.94 -10.32 4.95
CA ALA A 36 2.88 -9.84 5.82
C ALA A 36 1.51 -10.12 5.21
N VAL A 37 0.54 -10.44 6.06
CA VAL A 37 -0.89 -10.50 5.73
C VAL A 37 -1.59 -9.59 6.71
N ILE A 38 -2.37 -8.66 6.19
CA ILE A 38 -3.09 -7.65 6.97
C ILE A 38 -4.56 -7.77 6.64
N ASP A 39 -5.36 -8.06 7.64
CA ASP A 39 -6.82 -8.11 7.53
C ASP A 39 -7.41 -6.90 8.26
N VAL A 40 -8.22 -6.11 7.56
CA VAL A 40 -8.95 -4.97 8.10
C VAL A 40 -10.44 -5.20 7.88
N VAL A 41 -11.17 -5.33 8.95
CA VAL A 41 -12.61 -5.64 8.92
C VAL A 41 -13.38 -4.59 9.70
N GLU A 42 -14.37 -3.96 9.08
CA GLU A 42 -15.32 -3.11 9.78
C GLU A 42 -16.32 -3.95 10.58
N ASP A 43 -16.52 -3.54 11.83
CA ASP A 43 -17.59 -4.02 12.68
C ASP A 43 -18.86 -3.17 12.52
N VAL A 44 -20.01 -3.75 12.81
CA VAL A 44 -21.33 -3.08 12.86
C VAL A 44 -21.38 -1.82 13.73
N ASN A 45 -20.42 -1.69 14.66
CA ASN A 45 -20.28 -0.53 15.56
C ASN A 45 -19.38 0.58 14.98
N LYS A 46 -19.03 0.55 13.70
CA LYS A 46 -18.07 1.48 13.07
C LYS A 46 -16.68 1.45 13.71
N VAL A 47 -16.22 0.26 14.03
CA VAL A 47 -14.88 0.00 14.54
C VAL A 47 -14.15 -0.89 13.54
N ALA A 48 -13.01 -0.43 13.05
CA ALA A 48 -12.12 -1.27 12.26
C ALA A 48 -11.34 -2.20 13.20
N LYS A 49 -11.44 -3.51 12.97
CA LYS A 49 -10.61 -4.53 13.59
C LYS A 49 -9.46 -4.83 12.63
N VAL A 50 -8.24 -4.69 13.11
CA VAL A 50 -7.03 -4.95 12.34
C VAL A 50 -6.32 -6.15 12.92
N LYS A 51 -5.94 -7.06 12.03
CA LYS A 51 -5.08 -8.19 12.35
C LYS A 51 -3.93 -8.21 11.35
N GLU A 52 -2.72 -8.14 11.87
CA GLU A 52 -1.50 -8.21 11.07
C GLU A 52 -0.71 -9.46 11.45
N HIS A 53 -0.38 -10.25 10.44
CA HIS A 53 0.54 -11.38 10.57
C HIS A 53 1.80 -11.06 9.78
N ILE A 54 2.91 -10.85 10.49
CA ILE A 54 4.18 -10.37 9.94
C ILE A 54 5.25 -11.44 10.17
N VAL A 55 5.97 -11.81 9.13
CA VAL A 55 7.10 -12.75 9.20
C VAL A 55 8.39 -11.99 8.97
N VAL A 56 9.30 -12.05 9.94
CA VAL A 56 10.64 -11.44 9.88
C VAL A 56 11.69 -12.53 9.97
N THR A 57 12.63 -12.52 9.03
CA THR A 57 13.77 -13.45 9.01
C THR A 57 15.08 -12.77 9.44
N ASN A 58 16.13 -13.57 9.70
CA ASN A 58 17.42 -13.13 10.20
C ASN A 58 17.31 -12.38 11.55
N THR A 59 16.40 -12.82 12.39
CA THR A 59 16.12 -12.16 13.69
C THR A 59 17.24 -12.32 14.69
N ASP A 60 18.12 -13.30 14.49
CA ASP A 60 19.38 -13.49 15.22
C ASP A 60 20.36 -12.31 15.07
N LEU A 61 20.17 -11.48 14.03
CA LEU A 61 20.94 -10.26 13.80
C LEU A 61 20.42 -9.04 14.57
N ILE A 62 19.30 -9.14 15.26
CA ILE A 62 18.73 -8.04 16.07
C ILE A 62 19.50 -7.91 17.38
N LYS A 63 20.48 -6.99 17.42
CA LYS A 63 21.44 -6.84 18.53
C LYS A 63 20.79 -6.50 19.87
N ASN A 64 19.75 -5.65 19.87
CA ASN A 64 19.07 -5.18 21.08
C ASN A 64 17.98 -6.15 21.57
N ARG A 65 17.72 -7.24 20.84
CA ARG A 65 16.69 -8.24 21.15
C ARG A 65 15.29 -7.65 21.33
N LYS A 66 14.99 -6.62 20.57
CA LYS A 66 13.68 -5.97 20.55
C LYS A 66 13.25 -5.80 19.11
N PHE A 67 12.04 -6.24 18.81
CA PHE A 67 11.38 -5.82 17.58
C PHE A 67 10.94 -4.38 17.72
N GLU A 68 11.22 -3.57 16.71
CA GLU A 68 10.82 -2.18 16.67
C GLU A 68 9.80 -1.96 15.56
N PHE A 69 8.73 -1.24 15.92
CA PHE A 69 7.64 -0.89 15.02
C PHE A 69 7.33 0.58 15.11
N THR A 70 6.69 1.08 14.06
CA THR A 70 6.13 2.43 14.04
C THR A 70 4.65 2.36 13.71
N LEU A 71 3.85 3.21 14.36
CA LEU A 71 2.47 3.52 14.03
C LEU A 71 2.36 5.00 13.72
N SER A 72 1.75 5.35 12.59
CA SER A 72 1.47 6.76 12.26
C SER A 72 0.37 7.30 13.16
N ARG A 73 0.53 8.53 13.66
CA ARG A 73 -0.57 9.26 14.31
C ARG A 73 -1.32 10.06 13.25
N ILE A 74 -2.49 9.56 12.90
CA ILE A 74 -3.32 10.16 11.85
C ILE A 74 -4.56 10.75 12.55
N ASN A 75 -4.82 12.04 12.36
CA ASN A 75 -6.06 12.70 12.79
C ASN A 75 -6.47 12.40 14.25
N ASP A 76 -5.50 12.26 15.16
CA ASP A 76 -5.73 11.87 16.56
C ASP A 76 -6.47 10.54 16.74
N LEU A 77 -6.39 9.64 15.74
CA LEU A 77 -6.89 8.28 15.88
C LEU A 77 -5.99 7.53 16.85
N ASP A 78 -6.55 7.13 17.96
CA ASP A 78 -5.90 6.24 18.90
C ASP A 78 -6.17 4.78 18.50
N VAL A 79 -5.10 4.01 18.50
CA VAL A 79 -5.19 2.54 18.41
C VAL A 79 -5.54 2.00 19.78
N GLU A 80 -6.63 1.25 19.85
CA GLU A 80 -7.12 0.65 21.08
C GLU A 80 -6.92 -0.87 21.07
N ASN A 81 -6.88 -1.46 22.26
CA ASN A 81 -6.82 -2.91 22.45
C ASN A 81 -5.64 -3.59 21.74
N LEU A 82 -4.51 -2.91 21.62
CA LEU A 82 -3.33 -3.46 20.96
C LEU A 82 -2.76 -4.66 21.71
N VAL A 83 -2.79 -5.81 21.07
CA VAL A 83 -2.18 -7.07 21.52
C VAL A 83 -1.12 -7.48 20.51
N ILE A 84 0.09 -7.77 20.97
CA ILE A 84 1.18 -8.27 20.13
C ILE A 84 1.61 -9.64 20.65
N LYS A 85 1.68 -10.60 19.73
CA LYS A 85 2.23 -11.93 19.99
C LYS A 85 3.44 -12.15 19.09
N ILE A 86 4.48 -12.76 19.64
CA ILE A 86 5.65 -13.20 18.89
C ILE A 86 5.84 -14.69 19.11
N ASN A 87 5.77 -15.48 18.04
CA ASN A 87 5.82 -16.94 18.10
C ASN A 87 4.78 -17.53 19.07
N GLY A 88 3.57 -16.93 19.11
CA GLY A 88 2.47 -17.33 20.00
C GLY A 88 2.55 -16.81 21.44
N GLU A 89 3.64 -16.19 21.87
CA GLU A 89 3.78 -15.59 23.20
C GLU A 89 3.26 -14.14 23.19
N THR A 90 2.27 -13.82 24.02
CA THR A 90 1.77 -12.45 24.16
C THR A 90 2.78 -11.60 24.93
N LEU A 91 3.21 -10.51 24.32
CA LEU A 91 4.23 -9.63 24.86
C LEU A 91 3.71 -8.20 24.98
N LYS A 92 4.14 -7.51 26.02
CA LYS A 92 3.77 -6.11 26.26
C LYS A 92 4.80 -5.19 25.57
N PRO A 93 4.37 -4.30 24.66
CA PRO A 93 5.27 -3.35 24.05
C PRO A 93 5.65 -2.21 25.00
N ASP A 94 6.89 -1.75 24.91
CA ASP A 94 7.30 -0.43 25.39
C ASP A 94 6.82 0.61 24.36
N ILE A 95 6.01 1.57 24.77
CA ILE A 95 5.37 2.55 23.89
C ILE A 95 5.98 3.93 24.12
N ASN A 96 6.53 4.53 23.06
CA ASN A 96 7.01 5.90 23.04
C ASN A 96 6.16 6.75 22.07
N LYS A 97 5.30 7.60 22.63
CA LYS A 97 4.39 8.45 21.85
C LYS A 97 5.09 9.74 21.44
N GLY A 98 5.48 9.85 20.15
CA GLY A 98 5.92 11.08 19.52
C GLY A 98 4.76 11.92 18.97
N LYS A 99 5.07 13.07 18.37
CA LYS A 99 4.03 13.94 17.75
C LYS A 99 3.38 13.32 16.52
N ALA A 100 4.18 12.78 15.61
CA ALA A 100 3.72 12.22 14.33
C ALA A 100 3.71 10.68 14.31
N LEU A 101 4.52 10.05 15.15
CA LEU A 101 4.71 8.61 15.18
C LEU A 101 4.69 8.10 16.61
N VAL A 102 4.09 6.94 16.80
CA VAL A 102 4.25 6.11 17.99
C VAL A 102 5.28 5.04 17.67
N LYS A 103 6.33 4.94 18.48
CA LYS A 103 7.33 3.88 18.38
C LYS A 103 7.01 2.80 19.41
N LEU A 104 6.98 1.56 18.96
CA LEU A 104 6.76 0.40 19.82
C LEU A 104 8.03 -0.46 19.81
N SER A 105 8.40 -0.96 20.97
CA SER A 105 9.55 -1.82 21.15
C SER A 105 9.11 -3.06 21.93
N VAL A 106 9.21 -4.24 21.33
CA VAL A 106 8.74 -5.49 21.90
C VAL A 106 9.93 -6.41 22.15
N PRO A 107 10.25 -6.72 23.42
CA PRO A 107 11.33 -7.65 23.71
C PRO A 107 10.93 -9.07 23.26
N PHE A 108 11.91 -9.83 22.74
CA PHE A 108 11.69 -11.22 22.38
C PHE A 108 12.80 -12.12 22.94
N LYS A 109 12.45 -13.36 23.20
CA LYS A 109 13.40 -14.39 23.63
C LYS A 109 14.08 -15.00 22.42
N ASN A 110 15.32 -15.30 22.59
CA ASN A 110 16.34 -15.58 21.60
C ASN A 110 16.26 -16.79 20.72
N ASP A 111 17.20 -16.75 19.77
CA ASP A 111 17.81 -17.83 18.97
C ASP A 111 16.93 -18.42 17.86
N VAL A 112 15.86 -17.73 17.50
CA VAL A 112 15.10 -18.05 16.29
C VAL A 112 15.59 -17.19 15.13
N LYS A 113 15.81 -17.81 13.96
CA LYS A 113 16.16 -17.09 12.73
C LYS A 113 14.96 -16.45 12.05
N GLU A 114 13.76 -16.88 12.43
CA GLU A 114 12.50 -16.40 11.92
C GLU A 114 11.53 -16.14 13.08
N ALA A 115 10.81 -15.03 13.00
CA ALA A 115 9.78 -14.69 13.97
C ALA A 115 8.46 -14.46 13.26
N ASN A 116 7.40 -15.09 13.79
CA ASN A 116 6.02 -14.87 13.44
C ASN A 116 5.41 -13.88 14.43
N ILE A 117 5.04 -12.71 13.94
CA ILE A 117 4.51 -11.62 14.75
C ILE A 117 3.03 -11.45 14.38
N GLU A 118 2.16 -11.54 15.38
CA GLU A 118 0.75 -11.25 15.25
C GLU A 118 0.44 -9.98 16.03
N ALA A 119 -0.20 -9.01 15.38
CA ALA A 119 -0.72 -7.82 16.04
C ALA A 119 -2.22 -7.72 15.79
N GLU A 120 -2.99 -7.50 16.86
CA GLU A 120 -4.43 -7.28 16.79
C GLU A 120 -4.75 -5.98 17.53
N TYR A 121 -5.55 -5.12 16.89
CA TYR A 121 -5.98 -3.85 17.49
C TYR A 121 -7.28 -3.35 16.85
N THR A 122 -7.84 -2.30 17.43
CA THR A 122 -9.07 -1.67 16.95
C THR A 122 -8.86 -0.17 16.74
N VAL A 123 -9.59 0.40 15.77
CA VAL A 123 -9.59 1.83 15.48
C VAL A 123 -11.03 2.29 15.28
N ALA A 124 -11.44 3.34 15.98
CA ALA A 124 -12.76 3.93 15.77
C ALA A 124 -12.81 4.66 14.41
N LEU A 125 -13.81 4.33 13.58
CA LEU A 125 -13.98 4.93 12.26
C LEU A 125 -14.71 6.27 12.35
N LYS A 126 -14.29 7.20 11.52
CA LYS A 126 -14.98 8.47 11.30
C LYS A 126 -15.79 8.38 10.03
N LYS A 127 -17.14 8.36 10.13
CA LYS A 127 -18.07 8.21 9.00
C LYS A 127 -17.91 6.86 8.29
N ASP A 128 -18.14 6.85 7.00
CA ASP A 128 -18.02 5.67 6.12
C ASP A 128 -16.63 5.68 5.45
N CYS A 129 -15.58 5.66 6.27
CA CYS A 129 -14.22 5.77 5.84
C CYS A 129 -13.29 5.00 6.78
N PHE A 130 -12.49 4.08 6.24
CA PHE A 130 -11.35 3.51 6.92
C PHE A 130 -10.17 4.49 6.83
N GLU A 131 -9.68 4.93 7.96
CA GLU A 131 -8.42 5.64 8.08
C GLU A 131 -7.66 5.01 9.23
N VAL A 132 -6.82 4.03 8.92
CA VAL A 132 -6.23 3.13 9.91
C VAL A 132 -4.72 3.18 9.83
N PRO A 133 -4.01 3.50 10.92
CA PRO A 133 -2.56 3.36 10.99
C PRO A 133 -2.16 1.88 11.00
N MET A 134 -1.11 1.52 10.26
CA MET A 134 -0.57 0.17 10.22
C MET A 134 0.65 0.04 11.12
N LEU A 135 0.81 -1.13 11.72
CA LEU A 135 2.00 -1.48 12.50
C LEU A 135 3.14 -1.84 11.55
N VAL A 136 4.05 -0.90 11.31
CA VAL A 136 5.14 -1.06 10.35
C VAL A 136 6.42 -1.45 11.08
N PRO A 137 7.00 -2.65 10.84
CA PRO A 137 8.32 -3.00 11.33
C PRO A 137 9.39 -2.12 10.67
N ILE A 138 10.45 -1.80 11.40
CA ILE A 138 11.56 -1.00 10.85
C ILE A 138 12.43 -1.77 9.83
N TYR A 139 12.13 -3.03 9.60
CA TYR A 139 12.91 -3.91 8.73
C TYR A 139 12.43 -3.79 7.28
N ALA A 140 13.39 -3.57 6.37
CA ALA A 140 13.08 -3.48 4.96
C ALA A 140 12.61 -4.82 4.39
N SER A 141 11.77 -4.75 3.35
CA SER A 141 11.43 -5.91 2.54
C SER A 141 12.56 -6.26 1.56
N MET A 142 12.59 -7.51 1.08
CA MET A 142 13.55 -7.95 0.05
C MET A 142 13.26 -7.39 -1.37
N GLY A 143 12.24 -6.61 -1.52
CA GLY A 143 12.07 -5.62 -2.59
C GLY A 143 11.20 -5.99 -3.73
N ALA A 144 11.29 -6.92 -4.58
CA ALA A 144 10.69 -6.87 -5.92
C ALA A 144 9.34 -7.61 -6.09
N GLU A 145 8.89 -8.34 -5.09
CA GLU A 145 7.67 -9.14 -5.15
C GLU A 145 6.63 -8.63 -4.15
N SER A 146 5.37 -8.92 -4.43
CA SER A 146 4.26 -8.61 -3.52
C SER A 146 4.33 -9.52 -2.29
N ILE A 147 5.07 -9.08 -1.27
CA ILE A 147 5.25 -9.83 -0.02
C ILE A 147 4.19 -9.48 1.03
N VAL A 148 3.46 -8.39 0.81
CA VAL A 148 2.38 -7.94 1.68
C VAL A 148 1.06 -8.17 0.96
N THR A 149 0.11 -8.75 1.67
CA THR A 149 -1.28 -8.89 1.23
C THR A 149 -2.15 -8.10 2.20
N LEU A 150 -2.85 -7.10 1.70
CA LEU A 150 -3.85 -6.35 2.44
C LEU A 150 -5.24 -6.81 2.03
N ASN A 151 -6.00 -7.31 2.98
CA ASN A 151 -7.40 -7.69 2.81
C ASN A 151 -8.28 -6.67 3.54
N ILE A 152 -9.28 -6.14 2.85
CA ILE A 152 -10.23 -5.19 3.41
C ILE A 152 -11.62 -5.77 3.25
N THR A 153 -12.39 -5.73 4.32
CA THR A 153 -13.78 -6.18 4.32
C THR A 153 -14.65 -5.10 4.94
N VAL A 154 -15.62 -4.62 4.17
CA VAL A 154 -16.67 -3.71 4.61
C VAL A 154 -17.97 -4.48 4.85
N PRO A 155 -18.98 -3.92 5.53
CA PRO A 155 -20.24 -4.60 5.76
C PRO A 155 -20.90 -5.10 4.48
N GLU A 156 -21.67 -6.18 4.61
CA GLU A 156 -22.41 -6.76 3.51
C GLU A 156 -23.37 -5.70 2.88
N GLY A 157 -23.39 -5.63 1.54
CA GLY A 157 -24.16 -4.63 0.79
C GLY A 157 -23.49 -3.27 0.62
N MET A 158 -22.27 -3.09 1.16
CA MET A 158 -21.43 -1.91 0.92
C MET A 158 -20.41 -2.18 -0.19
N TYR A 159 -19.95 -1.11 -0.84
CA TYR A 159 -18.92 -1.12 -1.88
C TYR A 159 -17.78 -0.22 -1.48
N ILE A 160 -16.55 -0.69 -1.67
CA ILE A 160 -15.34 0.11 -1.45
C ILE A 160 -15.15 1.02 -2.67
N TYR A 161 -14.81 2.30 -2.45
CA TYR A 161 -14.64 3.28 -3.51
C TYR A 161 -13.19 3.39 -3.99
N SER A 162 -13.00 3.83 -5.23
CA SER A 162 -11.67 4.00 -5.85
C SER A 162 -10.83 5.10 -5.20
N ASN A 163 -11.45 6.01 -4.42
CA ASN A 163 -10.75 7.04 -3.65
C ASN A 163 -10.08 6.44 -2.41
N SER A 164 -9.05 5.65 -2.63
CA SER A 164 -8.35 4.87 -1.61
C SER A 164 -6.85 5.15 -1.59
N PHE A 165 -6.23 4.85 -0.45
CA PHE A 165 -4.78 4.76 -0.29
C PHE A 165 -4.42 3.47 0.47
N PRO A 166 -3.59 2.57 -0.07
CA PRO A 166 -3.04 2.58 -1.45
C PRO A 166 -4.12 2.61 -2.53
N VAL A 167 -3.78 3.14 -3.71
CA VAL A 167 -4.71 3.19 -4.84
C VAL A 167 -5.02 1.76 -5.27
N VAL A 168 -6.28 1.43 -5.34
CA VAL A 168 -6.75 0.12 -5.76
C VAL A 168 -7.10 0.18 -7.24
N PRO A 169 -6.49 -0.69 -8.07
CA PRO A 169 -6.93 -0.82 -9.45
C PRO A 169 -8.35 -1.36 -9.46
N HIS A 170 -9.16 -0.83 -10.33
CA HIS A 170 -10.59 -1.03 -10.54
C HIS A 170 -11.14 -2.35 -9.96
N MET A 171 -12.09 -2.22 -9.07
CA MET A 171 -12.57 -3.24 -8.16
C MET A 171 -13.46 -4.28 -8.79
N GLU A 172 -13.29 -5.51 -8.38
CA GLU A 172 -14.33 -6.52 -8.53
C GLU A 172 -15.54 -6.16 -7.65
N GLU A 173 -16.73 -6.59 -8.06
CA GLU A 173 -17.98 -6.29 -7.37
C GLU A 173 -18.04 -7.03 -6.02
N GLY A 174 -17.87 -6.31 -4.89
CA GLY A 174 -18.00 -6.95 -3.59
C GLY A 174 -17.70 -6.04 -2.41
N ASN A 175 -17.89 -6.59 -1.23
CA ASN A 175 -17.56 -5.96 0.05
C ASN A 175 -16.16 -6.34 0.57
N HIS A 176 -15.38 -7.05 -0.25
CA HIS A 176 -14.05 -7.53 0.10
C HIS A 176 -13.05 -7.20 -1.00
N GLU A 177 -11.86 -6.77 -0.60
CA GLU A 177 -10.78 -6.42 -1.52
C GLU A 177 -9.45 -6.98 -1.04
N THR A 178 -8.65 -7.51 -1.97
CA THR A 178 -7.31 -8.03 -1.70
C THR A 178 -6.28 -7.28 -2.53
N ILE A 179 -5.34 -6.62 -1.87
CA ILE A 179 -4.35 -5.74 -2.50
C ILE A 179 -2.94 -6.28 -2.24
N PRO A 180 -2.22 -6.73 -3.29
CA PRO A 180 -0.83 -7.11 -3.16
C PRO A 180 0.09 -5.88 -3.14
N MET A 181 1.06 -5.85 -2.20
CA MET A 181 1.99 -4.74 -2.02
C MET A 181 3.41 -5.23 -1.76
N ALA A 182 4.40 -4.38 -2.04
CA ALA A 182 5.81 -4.68 -1.75
C ALA A 182 6.21 -4.37 -0.30
N ASN A 183 5.47 -3.49 0.38
CA ASN A 183 5.75 -3.06 1.77
C ASN A 183 4.45 -2.80 2.52
N ILE A 184 4.50 -2.85 3.85
CA ILE A 184 3.40 -2.41 4.71
C ILE A 184 3.32 -0.89 4.62
N PRO A 185 2.17 -0.29 4.23
CA PRO A 185 2.01 1.16 4.21
C PRO A 185 1.94 1.70 5.64
N SER A 186 2.29 2.97 5.83
CA SER A 186 2.20 3.61 7.16
C SER A 186 0.76 3.76 7.66
N HIS A 187 -0.18 3.83 6.74
CA HIS A 187 -1.64 3.85 6.98
C HIS A 187 -2.38 3.43 5.72
N ILE A 188 -3.64 3.15 5.88
CA ILE A 188 -4.58 2.94 4.78
C ILE A 188 -5.74 3.90 4.92
N LYS A 189 -6.36 4.27 3.80
CA LYS A 189 -7.58 5.06 3.74
C LYS A 189 -8.50 4.48 2.68
N PHE A 190 -9.72 4.11 3.06
CA PHE A 190 -10.74 3.60 2.16
C PHE A 190 -12.09 4.24 2.48
N GLU A 191 -12.75 4.72 1.44
CA GLU A 191 -14.13 5.19 1.50
C GLU A 191 -15.03 4.10 0.95
N PHE A 192 -16.23 3.97 1.51
CA PHE A 192 -17.20 2.95 1.10
C PHE A 192 -18.64 3.45 1.32
N GLY A 193 -19.59 2.83 0.66
CA GLY A 193 -21.01 3.19 0.77
C GLY A 193 -21.93 2.14 0.17
N ALA A 194 -23.24 2.31 0.36
CA ALA A 194 -24.27 1.40 -0.14
C ALA A 194 -24.51 1.50 -1.65
N GLU A 195 -24.11 2.58 -2.27
CA GLU A 195 -24.26 2.78 -3.71
C GLU A 195 -22.95 2.43 -4.42
N LYS A 196 -23.04 1.76 -5.56
CA LYS A 196 -21.88 1.51 -6.41
C LYS A 196 -21.29 2.83 -6.91
N GLU A 197 -19.97 2.94 -6.92
CA GLU A 197 -19.29 4.08 -7.51
C GLU A 197 -19.63 4.18 -8.99
N GLY A 198 -20.19 5.33 -9.40
CA GLY A 198 -20.55 5.56 -10.79
C GLY A 198 -19.33 5.65 -11.70
N PHE A 199 -19.49 5.23 -12.97
CA PHE A 199 -18.43 5.31 -13.98
C PHE A 199 -17.87 6.74 -14.18
N PHE A 200 -18.68 7.76 -13.83
CA PHE A 200 -18.34 9.18 -13.88
C PHE A 200 -18.14 9.73 -12.46
N ASN A 201 -17.11 9.31 -11.77
CA ASN A 201 -16.67 9.97 -10.55
C ASN A 201 -15.82 11.23 -10.90
N GLU A 202 -15.56 12.08 -9.92
CA GLU A 202 -14.82 13.34 -10.14
C GLU A 202 -13.45 13.11 -10.77
N PHE A 203 -12.75 12.06 -10.41
CA PHE A 203 -11.43 11.71 -10.96
C PHE A 203 -11.51 11.24 -12.41
N SER A 204 -12.54 10.46 -12.77
CA SER A 204 -12.79 10.03 -14.14
C SER A 204 -13.08 11.23 -15.04
N VAL A 205 -13.91 12.17 -14.58
CA VAL A 205 -14.22 13.40 -15.32
C VAL A 205 -12.96 14.22 -15.57
N ILE A 206 -12.13 14.45 -14.55
CA ILE A 206 -10.87 15.19 -14.69
C ILE A 206 -9.93 14.46 -15.68
N SER A 207 -9.82 13.14 -15.56
CA SER A 207 -8.99 12.34 -16.46
C SER A 207 -9.44 12.44 -17.91
N TYR A 208 -10.73 12.39 -18.19
CA TYR A 208 -11.29 12.59 -19.54
C TYR A 208 -11.03 13.99 -20.07
N VAL A 209 -11.20 15.04 -19.26
CA VAL A 209 -10.91 16.41 -19.64
C VAL A 209 -9.44 16.57 -20.04
N VAL A 210 -8.51 16.04 -19.24
CA VAL A 210 -7.06 16.06 -19.55
C VAL A 210 -6.77 15.27 -20.81
N PHE A 211 -7.35 14.09 -20.98
CA PHE A 211 -7.16 13.26 -22.16
C PHE A 211 -7.62 13.98 -23.43
N PHE A 212 -8.84 14.55 -23.45
CA PHE A 212 -9.34 15.26 -24.61
C PHE A 212 -8.55 16.54 -24.91
N ALA A 213 -8.08 17.25 -23.88
CA ALA A 213 -7.19 18.40 -24.07
C ALA A 213 -5.87 17.99 -24.75
N LEU A 214 -5.25 16.90 -24.34
CA LEU A 214 -4.04 16.36 -24.97
C LEU A 214 -4.30 15.95 -26.42
N VAL A 215 -5.40 15.26 -26.68
CA VAL A 215 -5.79 14.88 -28.06
C VAL A 215 -5.96 16.10 -28.93
N ALA A 216 -6.62 17.16 -28.43
CA ALA A 216 -6.80 18.42 -29.19
C ALA A 216 -5.47 19.12 -29.50
N VAL A 217 -4.52 19.14 -28.54
CA VAL A 217 -3.18 19.71 -28.75
C VAL A 217 -2.41 18.92 -29.81
N ILE A 218 -2.44 17.60 -29.75
CA ILE A 218 -1.77 16.73 -30.73
C ILE A 218 -2.40 16.90 -32.12
N ALA A 219 -3.72 16.92 -32.21
CA ALA A 219 -4.43 17.12 -33.45
C ALA A 219 -4.10 18.48 -34.09
N LYS A 220 -4.08 19.57 -33.29
CA LYS A 220 -3.68 20.90 -33.74
C LYS A 220 -2.23 20.90 -34.22
N TRP A 221 -1.32 20.27 -33.51
CA TRP A 221 0.10 20.17 -33.93
C TRP A 221 0.25 19.44 -35.27
N ILE A 222 -0.40 18.28 -35.42
CA ILE A 222 -0.41 17.49 -36.66
C ILE A 222 -0.97 18.33 -37.82
N TYR A 223 -2.11 19.01 -37.60
CA TYR A 223 -2.71 19.88 -38.63
C TYR A 223 -1.77 21.01 -39.06
N THR A 224 -1.12 21.65 -38.12
CA THR A 224 -0.15 22.73 -38.42
C THR A 224 1.04 22.20 -39.21
N GLU A 225 1.60 21.05 -38.86
CA GLU A 225 2.74 20.44 -39.56
C GLU A 225 2.40 20.03 -41.00
N ILE A 226 1.21 19.47 -41.21
CA ILE A 226 0.74 19.10 -42.56
C ILE A 226 0.57 20.33 -43.45
N ASN A 227 0.11 21.45 -42.92
CA ASN A 227 -0.12 22.67 -43.69
C ASN A 227 1.15 23.48 -43.89
N SER A 228 2.11 23.45 -42.98
CA SER A 228 3.39 24.13 -43.12
C SER A 228 4.30 23.47 -44.19
N GLY A 229 4.11 22.19 -44.48
CA GLY A 229 4.83 21.47 -45.53
C GLY A 229 4.25 21.66 -46.96
N LYS A 230 3.22 22.49 -47.14
CA LYS A 230 2.59 22.78 -48.43
C LYS A 230 2.99 24.15 -49.04
N ASN A 231 3.76 24.95 -48.32
CA ASN A 231 4.42 26.18 -48.79
C ASN A 231 5.92 25.88 -48.97
#